data_98f7748a68540b3e851c39a44df65d4f
#
_entry.id   98f7748a68540b3e851c39a44df65d4f
#
_cell.length_a   1.000
_cell.length_b   1.000
_cell.length_c   1.000
_cell.angle_alpha   90.00
_cell.angle_beta   90.00
_cell.angle_gamma   90.00
#
_symmetry.space_group_name_H-M   'P 1'
#
loop_
_entity.id
_entity.type
_entity.pdbx_description
1 polymer ?
#
loop_
_entity_poly.entity_id
_entity_poly.type
_entity_poly.pdbx_seq_one_letter_code
_entity_poly.pdbx_strand_id
1 'polypeptide(L)'
;MSFVPKTHTYNAHINEVVLGVGEKAVAIGGQNVLAFHTFDGEITNAPKIGVELTDAGMAMCTMPGEQKFYDGCATVADMAKRAATMEGASFICLHLEGADPNGENKSVDECVELAKSVADATDMPLVIMGCKNIEKDTELFNKIAEALAGKNILVLSARDENYKAIGAGAGLAYGQKVGAESAVDINLAKQLNTVMTQLGVNAQSIVMNIGSAAAGYGFEYVASTLDRVKDAALSQSDAMLQMPIITPVSADTWGVKESIMPEADMPEWGSQEERGIEMEIVTAAAVLASGSDAVIMRHPEAIRTIAAMIGELV
;
A
#
# COMPACT_ATOMS: atom_id res chain seq x y z
N MET A 1 10.04 -0.96 45.30
CA MET A 1 10.41 0.01 44.26
C MET A 1 9.25 0.08 43.30
N SER A 2 8.72 1.26 43.00
CA SER A 2 7.74 1.42 41.92
C SER A 2 8.43 1.19 40.57
N PHE A 3 7.79 0.44 39.68
CA PHE A 3 8.25 0.31 38.29
C PHE A 3 8.20 1.69 37.62
N VAL A 4 9.31 2.09 37.02
CA VAL A 4 9.38 3.28 36.18
C VAL A 4 9.63 2.80 34.75
N PRO A 5 8.68 2.95 33.82
CA PRO A 5 8.85 2.54 32.45
C PRO A 5 9.99 3.37 31.83
N LYS A 6 10.84 2.69 31.06
CA LYS A 6 11.84 3.38 30.23
C LYS A 6 11.16 3.78 28.93
N THR A 7 11.10 5.07 28.65
CA THR A 7 10.59 5.62 27.40
C THR A 7 11.75 6.02 26.49
N HIS A 8 11.49 6.02 25.19
CA HIS A 8 12.40 6.51 24.16
C HIS A 8 11.86 7.79 23.56
N THR A 9 12.74 8.74 23.30
CA THR A 9 12.40 9.99 22.62
C THR A 9 13.30 10.15 21.40
N TYR A 10 12.69 10.36 20.25
CA TYR A 10 13.39 10.58 18.99
C TYR A 10 13.27 12.04 18.58
N ASN A 11 14.38 12.65 18.11
CA ASN A 11 14.38 14.01 17.55
C ASN A 11 14.03 14.00 16.05
N ALA A 12 14.22 12.87 15.41
CA ALA A 12 13.81 12.64 14.02
C ALA A 12 12.33 12.24 13.96
N HIS A 13 11.74 12.40 12.78
CA HIS A 13 10.35 11.98 12.51
C HIS A 13 10.26 11.38 11.11
N ILE A 14 9.23 10.58 10.89
CA ILE A 14 8.87 10.11 9.56
C ILE A 14 8.22 11.27 8.80
N ASN A 15 8.58 11.49 7.55
CA ASN A 15 7.96 12.51 6.71
C ASN A 15 6.45 12.25 6.58
N GLU A 16 5.68 13.32 6.61
CA GLU A 16 4.26 13.22 6.29
C GLU A 16 4.07 13.31 4.78
N VAL A 17 3.32 12.37 4.23
CA VAL A 17 2.91 12.36 2.82
C VAL A 17 1.38 12.37 2.75
N VAL A 18 0.83 13.37 2.05
CA VAL A 18 -0.62 13.50 1.86
C VAL A 18 -1.01 12.93 0.51
N LEU A 19 -2.00 12.03 0.50
CA LEU A 19 -2.62 11.44 -0.69
C LEU A 19 -4.01 12.05 -0.90
N GLY A 20 -4.39 12.24 -2.17
CA GLY A 20 -5.68 12.81 -2.52
C GLY A 20 -5.75 14.33 -2.30
N VAL A 21 -6.94 14.88 -2.48
CA VAL A 21 -7.23 16.31 -2.34
C VAL A 21 -8.55 16.54 -1.60
N GLY A 22 -8.73 17.74 -1.06
CA GLY A 22 -9.95 18.13 -0.35
C GLY A 22 -10.13 17.42 1.00
N GLU A 23 -11.40 17.26 1.41
CA GLU A 23 -11.75 16.74 2.75
C GLU A 23 -11.43 15.25 2.93
N LYS A 24 -11.30 14.50 1.84
CA LYS A 24 -10.98 13.07 1.86
C LYS A 24 -9.48 12.78 1.75
N ALA A 25 -8.64 13.82 1.64
CA ALA A 25 -7.19 13.62 1.63
C ALA A 25 -6.73 12.91 2.92
N VAL A 26 -5.79 11.99 2.79
CA VAL A 26 -5.23 11.25 3.93
C VAL A 26 -3.75 11.50 4.06
N ALA A 27 -3.29 11.71 5.29
CA ALA A 27 -1.88 11.79 5.63
C ALA A 27 -1.37 10.43 6.13
N ILE A 28 -0.18 10.04 5.68
CA ILE A 28 0.55 8.86 6.15
C ILE A 28 1.93 9.29 6.67
N GLY A 29 2.45 8.62 7.68
CA GLY A 29 3.70 9.03 8.36
C GLY A 29 3.48 10.17 9.35
N GLY A 30 4.51 11.00 9.56
CA GLY A 30 4.48 12.16 10.46
C GLY A 30 4.92 11.89 11.91
N GLN A 31 4.92 10.63 12.36
CA GLN A 31 5.23 10.25 13.74
C GLN A 31 6.74 10.28 14.02
N ASN A 32 7.05 10.47 15.32
CA ASN A 32 8.41 10.37 15.88
C ASN A 32 8.50 9.25 16.92
N VAL A 33 7.69 8.23 16.80
CA VAL A 33 7.68 7.03 17.65
C VAL A 33 7.68 5.78 16.76
N LEU A 34 8.09 4.64 17.30
CA LEU A 34 7.97 3.36 16.63
C LEU A 34 6.49 2.94 16.54
N ALA A 35 6.20 1.96 15.69
CA ALA A 35 4.84 1.51 15.44
C ALA A 35 4.12 1.13 16.75
N PHE A 36 2.97 1.73 17.00
CA PHE A 36 2.12 1.53 18.19
C PHE A 36 2.78 1.79 19.55
N HIS A 37 3.95 2.44 19.58
CA HIS A 37 4.63 2.83 20.83
C HIS A 37 4.03 4.12 21.42
N THR A 38 2.72 4.12 21.70
CA THR A 38 1.99 5.27 22.29
C THR A 38 2.51 5.66 23.67
N PHE A 39 3.23 4.76 24.36
CA PHE A 39 3.92 5.05 25.62
C PHE A 39 5.21 5.88 25.47
N ASP A 40 5.76 5.98 24.25
CA ASP A 40 6.93 6.81 23.94
C ASP A 40 6.53 8.21 23.44
N GLY A 41 5.35 8.38 22.87
CA GLY A 41 4.85 9.64 22.34
C GLY A 41 3.53 9.49 21.58
N GLU A 42 3.09 10.56 20.93
CA GLU A 42 1.86 10.59 20.15
C GLU A 42 2.08 10.05 18.75
N ILE A 43 1.13 9.23 18.27
CA ILE A 43 1.06 8.81 16.86
C ILE A 43 0.24 9.86 16.11
N THR A 44 0.94 10.73 15.37
CA THR A 44 0.33 11.86 14.65
C THR A 44 -0.72 11.42 13.63
N ASN A 45 -0.41 10.41 12.84
CA ASN A 45 -1.31 9.81 11.86
C ASN A 45 -1.40 8.32 12.13
N ALA A 46 -2.57 7.84 12.55
CA ALA A 46 -2.84 6.41 12.65
C ALA A 46 -2.56 5.71 11.30
N PRO A 47 -2.04 4.48 11.29
CA PRO A 47 -1.85 3.72 10.06
C PRO A 47 -3.11 3.67 9.18
N LYS A 48 -2.95 3.67 7.87
CA LYS A 48 -4.06 3.73 6.90
C LYS A 48 -4.24 2.39 6.18
N ILE A 49 -5.49 2.12 5.80
CA ILE A 49 -5.84 0.91 5.04
C ILE A 49 -6.39 1.32 3.67
N GLY A 50 -5.75 0.83 2.62
CA GLY A 50 -6.24 0.92 1.26
C GLY A 50 -7.00 -0.33 0.86
N VAL A 51 -8.05 -0.16 0.05
CA VAL A 51 -8.80 -1.27 -0.52
C VAL A 51 -8.30 -1.57 -1.92
N GLU A 52 -7.78 -2.77 -2.14
CA GLU A 52 -7.38 -3.22 -3.47
C GLU A 52 -8.60 -3.54 -4.33
N LEU A 53 -8.59 -2.98 -5.54
CA LEU A 53 -9.47 -3.34 -6.64
C LEU A 53 -8.60 -3.64 -7.85
N THR A 54 -8.80 -4.79 -8.49
CA THR A 54 -8.06 -5.09 -9.72
C THR A 54 -8.87 -4.70 -10.96
N ASP A 55 -8.18 -4.52 -12.06
CA ASP A 55 -8.78 -4.25 -13.37
C ASP A 55 -9.56 -5.45 -13.96
N ALA A 56 -9.56 -6.60 -13.27
CA ALA A 56 -10.43 -7.73 -13.55
C ALA A 56 -11.89 -7.49 -13.09
N GLY A 57 -12.14 -6.44 -12.29
CA GLY A 57 -13.47 -6.13 -11.78
C GLY A 57 -14.04 -7.25 -10.91
N MET A 58 -15.30 -7.61 -11.09
CA MET A 58 -15.96 -8.66 -10.28
C MET A 58 -15.27 -10.03 -10.36
N ALA A 59 -14.44 -10.29 -11.38
CA ALA A 59 -13.69 -11.54 -11.48
C ALA A 59 -12.61 -11.69 -10.39
N MET A 60 -12.17 -10.59 -9.78
CA MET A 60 -11.28 -10.62 -8.61
C MET A 60 -11.96 -11.22 -7.37
N CYS A 61 -13.28 -11.07 -7.25
CA CYS A 61 -14.04 -11.50 -6.08
C CYS A 61 -14.25 -13.02 -6.10
N THR A 62 -13.27 -13.77 -5.63
CA THR A 62 -13.29 -15.23 -5.62
C THR A 62 -13.94 -15.81 -4.36
N MET A 63 -14.07 -15.02 -3.30
CA MET A 63 -14.62 -15.45 -2.02
C MET A 63 -16.06 -14.95 -1.82
N PRO A 64 -16.92 -15.74 -1.13
CA PRO A 64 -18.32 -15.40 -0.88
C PRO A 64 -18.53 -14.02 -0.23
N GLY A 65 -17.71 -13.65 0.74
CA GLY A 65 -17.79 -12.35 1.43
C GLY A 65 -17.52 -11.17 0.51
N GLU A 66 -16.51 -11.30 -0.38
CA GLU A 66 -16.23 -10.29 -1.40
C GLU A 66 -17.39 -10.16 -2.38
N GLN A 67 -17.88 -11.30 -2.91
CA GLN A 67 -19.01 -11.34 -3.85
C GLN A 67 -20.25 -10.70 -3.25
N LYS A 68 -20.55 -11.00 -1.99
CA LYS A 68 -21.68 -10.42 -1.26
C LYS A 68 -21.48 -8.90 -1.04
N PHE A 69 -20.27 -8.46 -0.71
CA PHE A 69 -20.00 -7.04 -0.47
C PHE A 69 -20.15 -6.22 -1.75
N TYR A 70 -19.65 -6.73 -2.88
CA TYR A 70 -19.72 -6.06 -4.18
C TYR A 70 -20.94 -6.45 -5.02
N ASP A 71 -21.94 -7.15 -4.46
CA ASP A 71 -23.15 -7.54 -5.17
C ASP A 71 -23.83 -6.34 -5.83
N GLY A 72 -24.20 -6.49 -7.10
CA GLY A 72 -24.80 -5.45 -7.92
C GLY A 72 -23.83 -4.44 -8.53
N CYS A 73 -22.53 -4.54 -8.28
CA CYS A 73 -21.52 -3.73 -8.98
C CYS A 73 -21.29 -4.31 -10.39
N ALA A 74 -21.43 -3.45 -11.42
CA ALA A 74 -21.22 -3.86 -12.82
C ALA A 74 -19.81 -3.50 -13.32
N THR A 75 -19.18 -2.49 -12.74
CA THR A 75 -17.88 -1.94 -13.16
C THR A 75 -16.93 -1.78 -11.98
N VAL A 76 -15.63 -1.66 -12.27
CA VAL A 76 -14.63 -1.32 -11.22
C VAL A 76 -14.93 0.05 -10.57
N ALA A 77 -15.50 0.98 -11.31
CA ALA A 77 -15.95 2.26 -10.79
C ALA A 77 -17.09 2.10 -9.76
N ASP A 78 -18.04 1.16 -10.00
CA ASP A 78 -19.09 0.83 -9.03
C ASP A 78 -18.50 0.16 -7.79
N MET A 79 -17.52 -0.72 -7.99
CA MET A 79 -16.78 -1.34 -6.88
C MET A 79 -16.04 -0.29 -6.05
N ALA A 80 -15.42 0.71 -6.68
CA ALA A 80 -14.75 1.81 -5.98
C ALA A 80 -15.72 2.63 -5.12
N LYS A 81 -16.90 2.94 -5.64
CA LYS A 81 -17.97 3.59 -4.84
C LYS A 81 -18.37 2.73 -3.63
N ARG A 82 -18.50 1.43 -3.81
CA ARG A 82 -18.84 0.50 -2.76
C ARG A 82 -17.71 0.37 -1.74
N ALA A 83 -16.46 0.23 -2.20
CA ALA A 83 -15.28 0.17 -1.35
C ALA A 83 -15.11 1.43 -0.48
N ALA A 84 -15.48 2.61 -0.99
CA ALA A 84 -15.49 3.86 -0.22
C ALA A 84 -16.46 3.86 0.97
N THR A 85 -17.39 2.92 1.04
CA THR A 85 -18.30 2.73 2.19
C THR A 85 -17.80 1.70 3.19
N MET A 86 -16.66 1.04 2.92
CA MET A 86 -16.09 0.00 3.77
C MET A 86 -15.52 0.63 5.03
N GLU A 87 -15.89 0.10 6.19
CA GLU A 87 -15.39 0.56 7.48
C GLU A 87 -13.88 0.35 7.57
N GLY A 88 -13.15 1.42 7.91
CA GLY A 88 -11.69 1.41 8.00
C GLY A 88 -10.96 1.77 6.69
N ALA A 89 -11.64 1.79 5.54
CA ALA A 89 -11.03 2.18 4.28
C ALA A 89 -10.62 3.65 4.29
N SER A 90 -9.37 3.92 3.91
CA SER A 90 -8.79 5.26 3.85
C SER A 90 -8.49 5.72 2.43
N PHE A 91 -8.21 4.80 1.50
CA PHE A 91 -7.93 5.07 0.09
C PHE A 91 -8.24 3.85 -0.77
N ILE A 92 -8.35 4.03 -2.08
CA ILE A 92 -8.52 2.95 -3.04
C ILE A 92 -7.17 2.67 -3.71
N CYS A 93 -6.82 1.39 -3.84
CA CYS A 93 -5.70 0.95 -4.67
C CYS A 93 -6.25 0.27 -5.92
N LEU A 94 -6.07 0.89 -7.08
CA LEU A 94 -6.36 0.26 -8.37
C LEU A 94 -5.13 -0.50 -8.84
N HIS A 95 -5.22 -1.82 -8.87
CA HIS A 95 -4.15 -2.72 -9.30
C HIS A 95 -4.39 -3.16 -10.76
N LEU A 96 -3.48 -2.77 -11.64
CA LEU A 96 -3.59 -2.96 -13.09
C LEU A 96 -2.85 -4.23 -13.53
N GLU A 97 -3.23 -5.38 -12.97
CA GLU A 97 -2.63 -6.69 -13.26
C GLU A 97 -2.77 -7.08 -14.73
N GLY A 98 -3.94 -6.80 -15.33
CA GLY A 98 -4.24 -7.12 -16.71
C GLY A 98 -3.39 -6.35 -17.74
N ALA A 99 -2.63 -5.34 -17.30
CA ALA A 99 -1.67 -4.65 -18.14
C ALA A 99 -0.42 -5.48 -18.46
N ASP A 100 -0.16 -6.58 -17.70
CA ASP A 100 1.02 -7.44 -17.91
C ASP A 100 1.09 -7.97 -19.36
N PRO A 101 2.18 -7.70 -20.10
CA PRO A 101 2.39 -8.23 -21.45
C PRO A 101 2.39 -9.75 -21.53
N ASN A 102 2.67 -10.45 -20.44
CA ASN A 102 2.61 -11.92 -20.37
C ASN A 102 1.22 -12.45 -20.02
N GLY A 103 0.28 -11.58 -19.66
CA GLY A 103 -1.11 -11.89 -19.32
C GLY A 103 -2.09 -11.37 -20.38
N GLU A 104 -3.06 -10.57 -19.94
CA GLU A 104 -4.09 -9.99 -20.83
C GLU A 104 -3.53 -8.90 -21.75
N ASN A 105 -2.44 -8.26 -21.35
CA ASN A 105 -1.77 -7.18 -22.07
C ASN A 105 -2.71 -6.02 -22.45
N LYS A 106 -3.57 -5.61 -21.51
CA LYS A 106 -4.42 -4.42 -21.69
C LYS A 106 -3.56 -3.23 -22.13
N SER A 107 -4.08 -2.45 -23.04
CA SER A 107 -3.37 -1.26 -23.51
C SER A 107 -3.26 -0.20 -22.42
N VAL A 108 -2.28 0.67 -22.54
CA VAL A 108 -2.11 1.81 -21.62
C VAL A 108 -3.35 2.71 -21.65
N ASP A 109 -3.93 2.94 -22.83
CA ASP A 109 -5.13 3.77 -22.98
C ASP A 109 -6.34 3.17 -22.25
N GLU A 110 -6.57 1.84 -22.33
CA GLU A 110 -7.62 1.16 -21.55
C GLU A 110 -7.41 1.33 -20.05
N CYS A 111 -6.18 1.18 -19.58
CA CYS A 111 -5.84 1.37 -18.17
C CYS A 111 -6.01 2.83 -17.70
N VAL A 112 -5.68 3.80 -18.56
CA VAL A 112 -5.88 5.24 -18.28
C VAL A 112 -7.37 5.55 -18.16
N GLU A 113 -8.21 5.08 -19.10
CA GLU A 113 -9.66 5.29 -19.03
C GLU A 113 -10.29 4.60 -17.80
N LEU A 114 -9.80 3.42 -17.42
CA LEU A 114 -10.22 2.77 -16.18
C LEU A 114 -9.86 3.60 -14.96
N ALA A 115 -8.61 4.07 -14.86
CA ALA A 115 -8.14 4.91 -13.74
C ALA A 115 -8.95 6.20 -13.63
N LYS A 116 -9.29 6.85 -14.76
CA LYS A 116 -10.18 8.02 -14.78
C LYS A 116 -11.57 7.68 -14.26
N SER A 117 -12.15 6.58 -14.73
CA SER A 117 -13.49 6.15 -14.31
C SER A 117 -13.57 5.88 -12.81
N VAL A 118 -12.51 5.28 -12.23
CA VAL A 118 -12.40 5.05 -10.78
C VAL A 118 -12.22 6.37 -10.04
N ALA A 119 -11.33 7.27 -10.52
CA ALA A 119 -11.08 8.57 -9.90
C ALA A 119 -12.30 9.53 -9.93
N ASP A 120 -13.20 9.34 -10.88
CA ASP A 120 -14.45 10.11 -10.99
C ASP A 120 -15.60 9.46 -10.17
N ALA A 121 -15.45 8.20 -9.79
CA ALA A 121 -16.46 7.44 -9.05
C ALA A 121 -16.46 7.75 -7.56
N THR A 122 -15.33 8.21 -6.99
CA THR A 122 -15.16 8.43 -5.54
C THR A 122 -14.21 9.59 -5.27
N ASP A 123 -14.42 10.26 -4.13
CA ASP A 123 -13.53 11.32 -3.62
C ASP A 123 -12.37 10.74 -2.77
N MET A 124 -12.30 9.42 -2.59
CA MET A 124 -11.18 8.81 -1.85
C MET A 124 -9.86 8.96 -2.61
N PRO A 125 -8.74 9.11 -1.90
CA PRO A 125 -7.43 9.11 -2.52
C PRO A 125 -7.21 7.84 -3.34
N LEU A 126 -6.48 7.95 -4.45
CA LEU A 126 -6.21 6.85 -5.35
C LEU A 126 -4.74 6.50 -5.37
N VAL A 127 -4.45 5.22 -5.19
CA VAL A 127 -3.15 4.60 -5.41
C VAL A 127 -3.26 3.76 -6.68
N ILE A 128 -2.30 3.88 -7.59
CA ILE A 128 -2.21 3.06 -8.80
C ILE A 128 -1.07 2.08 -8.65
N MET A 129 -1.37 0.79 -8.64
CA MET A 129 -0.38 -0.28 -8.64
C MET A 129 -0.28 -0.88 -10.04
N GLY A 130 0.94 -1.06 -10.53
CA GLY A 130 1.22 -1.57 -11.88
C GLY A 130 1.25 -3.10 -11.95
N CYS A 131 1.62 -3.61 -13.12
CA CYS A 131 1.68 -5.04 -13.43
C CYS A 131 3.06 -5.68 -13.18
N LYS A 132 3.99 -4.95 -12.58
CA LYS A 132 5.39 -5.37 -12.30
C LYS A 132 6.27 -5.52 -13.56
N ASN A 133 5.79 -5.17 -14.75
CA ASN A 133 6.61 -5.05 -15.95
C ASN A 133 7.22 -3.64 -16.04
N ILE A 134 8.55 -3.54 -16.07
CA ILE A 134 9.28 -2.27 -16.00
C ILE A 134 8.91 -1.29 -17.10
N GLU A 135 8.88 -1.76 -18.35
CA GLU A 135 8.60 -0.90 -19.52
C GLU A 135 7.13 -0.47 -19.51
N LYS A 136 6.22 -1.42 -19.29
CA LYS A 136 4.78 -1.17 -19.25
C LYS A 136 4.40 -0.23 -18.11
N ASP A 137 4.90 -0.48 -16.90
CA ASP A 137 4.62 0.35 -15.73
C ASP A 137 5.18 1.78 -15.89
N THR A 138 6.32 1.92 -16.57
CA THR A 138 6.91 3.24 -16.86
C THR A 138 5.98 4.09 -17.71
N GLU A 139 5.45 3.54 -18.80
CA GLU A 139 4.49 4.24 -19.67
C GLU A 139 3.17 4.48 -18.95
N LEU A 140 2.64 3.44 -18.31
CA LEU A 140 1.37 3.43 -17.60
C LEU A 140 1.30 4.52 -16.53
N PHE A 141 2.28 4.57 -15.63
CA PHE A 141 2.30 5.54 -14.53
C PHE A 141 2.41 6.97 -15.02
N ASN A 142 3.22 7.23 -16.05
CA ASN A 142 3.35 8.57 -16.60
C ASN A 142 2.05 9.03 -17.28
N LYS A 143 1.39 8.15 -18.02
CA LYS A 143 0.11 8.47 -18.70
C LYS A 143 -1.05 8.66 -17.72
N ILE A 144 -1.13 7.81 -16.69
CA ILE A 144 -2.14 7.97 -15.63
C ILE A 144 -1.86 9.24 -14.81
N ALA A 145 -0.59 9.53 -14.49
CA ALA A 145 -0.22 10.76 -13.79
C ALA A 145 -0.61 12.03 -14.56
N GLU A 146 -0.45 12.03 -15.89
CA GLU A 146 -0.92 13.06 -16.79
C GLU A 146 -2.46 13.20 -16.75
N ALA A 147 -3.16 12.08 -16.95
CA ALA A 147 -4.62 12.05 -17.02
C ALA A 147 -5.30 12.46 -15.69
N LEU A 148 -4.67 12.17 -14.56
CA LEU A 148 -5.15 12.48 -13.22
C LEU A 148 -4.39 13.66 -12.57
N ALA A 149 -3.84 14.58 -13.40
CA ALA A 149 -3.16 15.77 -12.89
C ALA A 149 -4.05 16.54 -11.92
N GLY A 150 -3.48 16.93 -10.77
CA GLY A 150 -4.21 17.63 -9.70
C GLY A 150 -5.01 16.74 -8.73
N LYS A 151 -5.11 15.44 -8.96
CA LYS A 151 -5.78 14.49 -8.03
C LYS A 151 -4.87 14.04 -6.89
N ASN A 152 -3.56 14.32 -6.94
CA ASN A 152 -2.55 13.96 -5.93
C ASN A 152 -2.57 12.46 -5.62
N ILE A 153 -2.49 11.64 -6.68
CA ILE A 153 -2.44 10.18 -6.57
C ILE A 153 -1.04 9.68 -6.17
N LEU A 154 -0.95 8.41 -5.76
CA LEU A 154 0.31 7.69 -5.59
C LEU A 154 0.45 6.64 -6.70
N VAL A 155 1.56 6.66 -7.45
CA VAL A 155 1.95 5.54 -8.34
C VAL A 155 2.87 4.59 -7.59
N LEU A 156 2.56 3.30 -7.61
CA LEU A 156 3.22 2.27 -6.81
C LEU A 156 3.63 1.08 -7.69
N SER A 157 4.91 0.91 -8.11
CA SER A 157 6.08 1.64 -7.61
C SER A 157 7.11 1.89 -8.70
N ALA A 158 7.97 2.89 -8.49
CA ALA A 158 9.21 3.03 -9.24
C ALA A 158 10.28 2.09 -8.68
N ARG A 159 11.11 1.52 -9.55
CA ARG A 159 12.23 0.62 -9.24
C ARG A 159 13.55 1.19 -9.75
N ASP A 160 14.66 0.52 -9.44
CA ASP A 160 16.00 0.97 -9.83
C ASP A 160 16.13 1.19 -11.35
N GLU A 161 15.44 0.39 -12.14
CA GLU A 161 15.49 0.45 -13.62
C GLU A 161 14.71 1.64 -14.19
N ASN A 162 13.63 2.09 -13.53
CA ASN A 162 12.71 3.09 -14.11
C ASN A 162 12.46 4.33 -13.24
N TYR A 163 13.11 4.47 -12.07
CA TYR A 163 12.88 5.60 -11.15
C TYR A 163 13.06 6.96 -11.81
N LYS A 164 13.99 7.09 -12.76
CA LYS A 164 14.24 8.36 -13.47
C LYS A 164 13.04 8.79 -14.30
N ALA A 165 12.49 7.85 -15.07
CA ALA A 165 11.36 8.13 -15.95
C ALA A 165 10.08 8.42 -15.16
N ILE A 166 9.80 7.62 -14.11
CA ILE A 166 8.62 7.80 -13.25
C ILE A 166 8.79 9.04 -12.36
N GLY A 167 9.97 9.24 -11.75
CA GLY A 167 10.24 10.41 -10.93
C GLY A 167 10.14 11.73 -11.71
N ALA A 168 10.66 11.75 -12.95
CA ALA A 168 10.55 12.94 -13.82
C ALA A 168 9.14 13.16 -14.34
N GLY A 169 8.45 12.11 -14.78
CA GLY A 169 7.08 12.20 -15.34
C GLY A 169 6.05 12.35 -14.24
N ALA A 170 5.74 11.29 -13.53
CA ALA A 170 4.69 11.32 -12.50
C ALA A 170 5.03 12.29 -11.36
N GLY A 171 6.27 12.25 -10.85
CA GLY A 171 6.68 13.07 -9.71
C GLY A 171 6.84 14.55 -10.04
N LEU A 172 7.74 14.90 -10.96
CA LEU A 172 8.07 16.30 -11.23
C LEU A 172 7.11 16.99 -12.19
N ALA A 173 6.76 16.35 -13.31
CA ALA A 173 5.93 17.01 -14.32
C ALA A 173 4.47 17.15 -13.85
N TYR A 174 3.91 16.16 -13.18
CA TYR A 174 2.51 16.14 -12.76
C TYR A 174 2.29 16.23 -11.24
N GLY A 175 3.35 16.32 -10.45
CA GLY A 175 3.29 16.54 -9.00
C GLY A 175 2.64 15.40 -8.20
N GLN A 176 2.60 14.20 -8.75
CA GLN A 176 2.04 13.02 -8.08
C GLN A 176 3.02 12.46 -7.03
N LYS A 177 2.50 11.63 -6.12
CA LYS A 177 3.33 10.86 -5.20
C LYS A 177 3.92 9.63 -5.91
N VAL A 178 5.13 9.25 -5.53
CA VAL A 178 5.85 8.13 -6.15
C VAL A 178 6.28 7.13 -5.09
N GLY A 179 5.90 5.87 -5.29
CA GLY A 179 6.39 4.74 -4.50
C GLY A 179 7.80 4.35 -4.95
N ALA A 180 8.69 4.06 -4.00
CA ALA A 180 10.04 3.55 -4.24
C ALA A 180 10.12 2.10 -3.75
N GLU A 181 10.22 1.13 -4.67
CA GLU A 181 10.20 -0.31 -4.35
C GLU A 181 11.61 -0.88 -4.25
N SER A 182 11.93 -1.48 -3.11
CA SER A 182 13.28 -1.97 -2.78
C SER A 182 13.39 -3.49 -2.58
N ALA A 183 12.31 -4.24 -2.77
CA ALA A 183 12.32 -5.71 -2.70
C ALA A 183 13.06 -6.27 -1.45
N VAL A 184 12.69 -5.80 -0.25
CA VAL A 184 13.24 -6.23 1.05
C VAL A 184 14.74 -5.88 1.24
N ASP A 185 15.23 -4.84 0.55
CA ASP A 185 16.61 -4.34 0.69
C ASP A 185 16.63 -2.90 1.21
N ILE A 186 17.12 -2.72 2.46
CA ILE A 186 17.25 -1.40 3.09
C ILE A 186 18.25 -0.48 2.36
N ASN A 187 19.32 -1.04 1.78
CA ASN A 187 20.31 -0.24 1.05
C ASN A 187 19.73 0.28 -0.25
N LEU A 188 18.99 -0.57 -0.97
CA LEU A 188 18.26 -0.16 -2.17
C LEU A 188 17.17 0.87 -1.85
N ALA A 189 16.43 0.71 -0.73
CA ALA A 189 15.46 1.70 -0.27
C ALA A 189 16.10 3.07 -0.08
N LYS A 190 17.21 3.12 0.65
CA LYS A 190 17.98 4.35 0.86
C LYS A 190 18.54 4.92 -0.45
N GLN A 191 19.05 4.07 -1.33
CA GLN A 191 19.57 4.46 -2.64
C GLN A 191 18.48 5.09 -3.50
N LEU A 192 17.32 4.45 -3.65
CA LEU A 192 16.20 4.95 -4.44
C LEU A 192 15.71 6.31 -3.93
N ASN A 193 15.52 6.46 -2.62
CA ASN A 193 15.14 7.73 -2.04
C ASN A 193 16.19 8.82 -2.30
N THR A 194 17.48 8.47 -2.20
CA THR A 194 18.58 9.39 -2.50
C THR A 194 18.57 9.84 -3.96
N VAL A 195 18.50 8.91 -4.91
CA VAL A 195 18.57 9.27 -6.34
C VAL A 195 17.30 9.97 -6.82
N MET A 196 16.12 9.67 -6.25
CA MET A 196 14.88 10.38 -6.54
C MET A 196 14.90 11.81 -6.00
N THR A 197 15.41 12.03 -4.78
CA THR A 197 15.58 13.37 -4.23
C THR A 197 16.63 14.18 -4.99
N GLN A 198 17.73 13.56 -5.43
CA GLN A 198 18.72 14.18 -6.30
C GLN A 198 18.15 14.53 -7.69
N LEU A 199 17.19 13.76 -8.20
CA LEU A 199 16.46 14.10 -9.42
C LEU A 199 15.56 15.33 -9.25
N GLY A 200 15.23 15.69 -7.99
CA GLY A 200 14.40 16.83 -7.63
C GLY A 200 13.02 16.46 -7.07
N VAL A 201 12.69 15.18 -6.95
CA VAL A 201 11.42 14.75 -6.33
C VAL A 201 11.47 15.12 -4.84
N ASN A 202 10.44 15.81 -4.35
CA ASN A 202 10.35 16.19 -2.95
C ASN A 202 10.28 14.93 -2.06
N ALA A 203 11.04 14.88 -0.97
CA ALA A 203 11.00 13.79 0.00
C ALA A 203 9.58 13.52 0.55
N GLN A 204 8.76 14.56 0.69
CA GLN A 204 7.35 14.48 1.08
C GLN A 204 6.40 14.03 -0.07
N SER A 205 6.97 13.64 -1.21
CA SER A 205 6.25 13.03 -2.33
C SER A 205 6.72 11.59 -2.60
N ILE A 206 7.59 11.03 -1.75
CA ILE A 206 8.11 9.68 -1.86
C ILE A 206 7.52 8.82 -0.73
N VAL A 207 7.02 7.64 -1.10
CA VAL A 207 6.55 6.61 -0.18
C VAL A 207 7.38 5.35 -0.44
N MET A 208 7.92 4.72 0.59
CA MET A 208 8.67 3.47 0.42
C MET A 208 7.71 2.29 0.27
N ASN A 209 8.00 1.42 -0.69
CA ASN A 209 7.46 0.07 -0.78
C ASN A 209 8.63 -0.91 -0.53
N ILE A 210 8.71 -1.43 0.68
CA ILE A 210 9.79 -2.36 1.06
C ILE A 210 9.58 -3.75 0.46
N GLY A 211 8.42 -4.00 -0.12
CA GLY A 211 7.95 -5.31 -0.53
C GLY A 211 7.02 -5.91 0.51
N SER A 212 6.47 -7.05 0.18
CA SER A 212 5.58 -7.82 1.05
C SER A 212 5.88 -9.31 0.93
N ALA A 213 5.47 -10.08 1.91
CA ALA A 213 5.42 -11.54 1.88
C ALA A 213 4.32 -12.00 2.84
N ALA A 214 3.54 -12.98 2.46
CA ALA A 214 2.55 -13.57 3.36
C ALA A 214 3.23 -14.23 4.58
N ALA A 215 2.55 -14.23 5.72
CA ALA A 215 3.03 -14.90 6.92
C ALA A 215 3.37 -16.38 6.61
N GLY A 216 4.56 -16.83 7.02
CA GLY A 216 5.08 -18.15 6.68
C GLY A 216 5.84 -18.28 5.35
N TYR A 217 5.88 -17.22 4.54
CA TYR A 217 6.53 -17.21 3.22
C TYR A 217 7.73 -16.26 3.16
N GLY A 218 8.59 -16.32 4.17
CA GLY A 218 9.75 -15.42 4.28
C GLY A 218 9.42 -14.08 4.89
N PHE A 219 8.29 -13.98 5.59
CA PHE A 219 7.80 -12.76 6.24
C PHE A 219 8.82 -12.15 7.21
N GLU A 220 9.67 -12.98 7.85
CA GLU A 220 10.72 -12.53 8.77
C GLU A 220 11.73 -11.57 8.13
N TYR A 221 11.97 -11.68 6.82
CA TYR A 221 12.83 -10.76 6.09
C TYR A 221 12.16 -9.40 5.91
N VAL A 222 10.85 -9.38 5.63
CA VAL A 222 10.05 -8.15 5.52
C VAL A 222 10.01 -7.44 6.87
N ALA A 223 9.62 -8.13 7.94
CA ALA A 223 9.55 -7.59 9.30
C ALA A 223 10.90 -7.00 9.73
N SER A 224 12.00 -7.77 9.59
CA SER A 224 13.34 -7.31 9.92
C SER A 224 13.75 -6.06 9.12
N THR A 225 13.37 -5.97 7.85
CA THR A 225 13.71 -4.79 7.03
C THR A 225 12.90 -3.57 7.45
N LEU A 226 11.60 -3.74 7.73
CA LEU A 226 10.74 -2.67 8.24
C LEU A 226 11.28 -2.10 9.56
N ASP A 227 11.58 -2.96 10.54
CA ASP A 227 12.14 -2.57 11.83
C ASP A 227 13.45 -1.79 11.67
N ARG A 228 14.37 -2.29 10.83
CA ARG A 228 15.66 -1.65 10.58
C ARG A 228 15.52 -0.30 9.88
N VAL A 229 14.58 -0.16 8.96
CA VAL A 229 14.27 1.11 8.29
C VAL A 229 13.78 2.12 9.31
N LYS A 230 12.81 1.76 10.16
CA LYS A 230 12.27 2.65 11.20
C LYS A 230 13.30 3.00 12.26
N ASP A 231 14.13 2.05 12.69
CA ASP A 231 15.22 2.33 13.64
C ASP A 231 16.25 3.29 13.02
N ALA A 232 16.69 3.06 11.79
CA ALA A 232 17.61 3.97 11.12
C ALA A 232 17.01 5.38 10.93
N ALA A 233 15.74 5.47 10.56
CA ALA A 233 15.03 6.73 10.38
C ALA A 233 14.94 7.55 11.67
N LEU A 234 14.58 6.91 12.78
CA LEU A 234 14.30 7.60 14.06
C LEU A 234 15.52 7.67 14.97
N SER A 235 16.21 6.53 15.24
CA SER A 235 17.32 6.45 16.17
C SER A 235 18.61 7.04 15.60
N GLN A 236 18.86 6.84 14.29
CA GLN A 236 20.06 7.33 13.61
C GLN A 236 19.82 8.62 12.82
N SER A 237 18.57 9.11 12.78
CA SER A 237 18.16 10.30 12.04
C SER A 237 18.54 10.25 10.55
N ASP A 238 18.45 9.05 9.92
CA ASP A 238 18.76 8.87 8.51
C ASP A 238 17.63 9.45 7.64
N ALA A 239 17.83 10.67 7.16
CA ALA A 239 16.83 11.43 6.40
C ALA A 239 16.36 10.70 5.14
N MET A 240 17.18 9.82 4.54
CA MET A 240 16.79 9.07 3.35
C MET A 240 15.94 7.83 3.66
N LEU A 241 15.75 7.49 4.92
CA LEU A 241 14.85 6.42 5.37
C LEU A 241 13.64 6.96 6.15
N GLN A 242 13.47 8.27 6.23
CA GLN A 242 12.33 8.93 6.89
C GLN A 242 11.06 9.02 6.03
N MET A 243 11.03 8.47 4.81
CA MET A 243 9.81 8.37 4.02
C MET A 243 8.85 7.36 4.67
N PRO A 244 7.52 7.60 4.62
CA PRO A 244 6.56 6.62 5.14
C PRO A 244 6.55 5.36 4.27
N ILE A 245 6.10 4.25 4.87
CA ILE A 245 6.08 2.94 4.24
C ILE A 245 4.63 2.52 3.95
N ILE A 246 4.38 2.03 2.73
CA ILE A 246 3.14 1.36 2.32
C ILE A 246 3.46 -0.08 1.93
N THR A 247 2.66 -1.03 2.44
CA THR A 247 2.85 -2.46 2.17
C THR A 247 1.62 -3.04 1.46
N PRO A 248 1.76 -3.54 0.21
CA PRO A 248 0.66 -4.19 -0.52
C PRO A 248 0.47 -5.64 -0.05
N VAL A 249 -0.23 -5.82 1.06
CA VAL A 249 -0.45 -7.12 1.73
C VAL A 249 -1.28 -8.08 0.87
N SER A 250 -2.38 -7.59 0.30
CA SER A 250 -3.32 -8.41 -0.48
C SER A 250 -2.67 -9.12 -1.66
N ALA A 251 -1.75 -8.45 -2.36
CA ALA A 251 -1.08 -8.99 -3.55
C ALA A 251 -0.30 -10.29 -3.28
N ASP A 252 0.16 -10.50 -2.04
CA ASP A 252 0.89 -11.70 -1.66
C ASP A 252 0.01 -12.70 -0.89
N THR A 253 -0.90 -12.23 -0.04
CA THR A 253 -1.70 -13.11 0.82
C THR A 253 -2.76 -13.91 0.07
N TRP A 254 -3.36 -13.32 -0.96
CA TRP A 254 -4.36 -14.01 -1.80
C TRP A 254 -3.76 -14.84 -2.93
N GLY A 255 -2.42 -14.91 -3.02
CA GLY A 255 -1.69 -15.76 -3.98
C GLY A 255 -1.08 -17.03 -3.37
N VAL A 256 -1.05 -17.16 -2.03
CA VAL A 256 -0.43 -18.32 -1.36
C VAL A 256 -1.36 -19.53 -1.32
N LYS A 257 -0.76 -20.71 -1.14
CA LYS A 257 -1.45 -21.99 -1.18
C LYS A 257 -2.64 -22.07 -0.23
N GLU A 258 -2.49 -21.54 0.99
CA GLU A 258 -3.54 -21.55 2.01
C GLU A 258 -4.79 -20.78 1.58
N SER A 259 -4.62 -19.69 0.84
CA SER A 259 -5.73 -18.85 0.37
C SER A 259 -6.38 -19.36 -0.92
N ILE A 260 -5.60 -19.99 -1.81
CA ILE A 260 -6.11 -20.40 -3.14
C ILE A 260 -6.61 -21.86 -3.22
N MET A 261 -6.15 -22.75 -2.30
CA MET A 261 -6.50 -24.16 -2.35
C MET A 261 -7.98 -24.36 -1.99
N PRO A 262 -8.78 -24.97 -2.87
CA PRO A 262 -10.18 -25.25 -2.60
C PRO A 262 -10.37 -26.09 -1.32
N GLU A 263 -11.44 -25.82 -0.58
CA GLU A 263 -11.79 -26.58 0.63
C GLU A 263 -11.99 -28.07 0.33
N ALA A 264 -12.52 -28.40 -0.84
CA ALA A 264 -12.73 -29.78 -1.28
C ALA A 264 -11.42 -30.56 -1.45
N ASP A 265 -10.31 -29.88 -1.77
CA ASP A 265 -8.98 -30.49 -1.97
C ASP A 265 -8.19 -30.62 -0.66
N MET A 266 -8.50 -29.76 0.32
CA MET A 266 -7.83 -29.71 1.63
C MET A 266 -8.84 -29.51 2.78
N PRO A 267 -9.78 -30.45 2.98
CA PRO A 267 -10.85 -30.30 3.96
C PRO A 267 -10.38 -30.17 5.40
N GLU A 268 -9.19 -30.70 5.73
CA GLU A 268 -8.58 -30.59 7.04
C GLU A 268 -8.07 -29.17 7.36
N TRP A 269 -8.00 -28.28 6.37
CA TRP A 269 -7.62 -26.89 6.56
C TRP A 269 -8.80 -25.98 6.83
N GLY A 270 -10.02 -26.50 6.79
CA GLY A 270 -11.25 -25.73 7.01
C GLY A 270 -11.61 -24.82 5.83
N SER A 271 -12.42 -23.81 6.10
CA SER A 271 -12.93 -22.88 5.10
C SER A 271 -11.82 -22.15 4.34
N GLN A 272 -11.88 -22.16 3.02
CA GLN A 272 -10.94 -21.45 2.16
C GLN A 272 -10.99 -19.95 2.42
N GLU A 273 -12.17 -19.37 2.56
CA GLU A 273 -12.34 -17.94 2.80
C GLU A 273 -11.75 -17.53 4.15
N GLU A 274 -12.02 -18.29 5.22
CA GLU A 274 -11.46 -18.01 6.54
C GLU A 274 -9.92 -18.05 6.53
N ARG A 275 -9.32 -19.03 5.87
CA ARG A 275 -7.85 -19.10 5.73
C ARG A 275 -7.27 -17.86 5.03
N GLY A 276 -7.91 -17.40 3.96
CA GLY A 276 -7.50 -16.19 3.24
C GLY A 276 -7.63 -14.94 4.10
N ILE A 277 -8.75 -14.80 4.81
CA ILE A 277 -9.00 -13.69 5.76
C ILE A 277 -7.93 -13.68 6.86
N GLU A 278 -7.70 -14.82 7.51
CA GLU A 278 -6.70 -14.93 8.58
C GLU A 278 -5.28 -14.66 8.08
N MET A 279 -4.93 -15.15 6.89
CA MET A 279 -3.64 -14.87 6.26
C MET A 279 -3.42 -13.37 6.03
N GLU A 280 -4.45 -12.68 5.54
CA GLU A 280 -4.40 -11.24 5.31
C GLU A 280 -4.31 -10.46 6.63
N ILE A 281 -5.12 -10.83 7.64
CA ILE A 281 -5.09 -10.22 8.98
C ILE A 281 -3.72 -10.36 9.64
N VAL A 282 -3.19 -11.58 9.71
CA VAL A 282 -1.90 -11.84 10.38
C VAL A 282 -0.77 -11.10 9.69
N THR A 283 -0.74 -11.12 8.36
CA THR A 283 0.28 -10.41 7.58
C THR A 283 0.16 -8.89 7.76
N ALA A 284 -1.05 -8.33 7.67
CA ALA A 284 -1.28 -6.89 7.85
C ALA A 284 -0.92 -6.44 9.27
N ALA A 285 -1.37 -7.16 10.31
CA ALA A 285 -1.04 -6.85 11.69
C ALA A 285 0.47 -6.84 11.93
N ALA A 286 1.17 -7.84 11.38
CA ALA A 286 2.60 -7.99 11.57
C ALA A 286 3.40 -6.89 10.84
N VAL A 287 3.09 -6.53 9.58
CA VAL A 287 3.79 -5.43 8.89
C VAL A 287 3.51 -4.08 9.54
N LEU A 288 2.30 -3.85 10.05
CA LEU A 288 1.95 -2.63 10.80
C LEU A 288 2.75 -2.55 12.09
N ALA A 289 2.85 -3.66 12.85
CA ALA A 289 3.65 -3.73 14.08
C ALA A 289 5.14 -3.54 13.82
N SER A 290 5.64 -3.95 12.65
CA SER A 290 7.04 -3.78 12.23
C SER A 290 7.33 -2.41 11.62
N GLY A 291 6.33 -1.54 11.43
CA GLY A 291 6.57 -0.14 11.03
C GLY A 291 5.98 0.30 9.69
N SER A 292 5.11 -0.47 9.05
CA SER A 292 4.36 0.04 7.90
C SER A 292 3.38 1.14 8.33
N ASP A 293 3.32 2.24 7.59
CA ASP A 293 2.44 3.38 7.85
C ASP A 293 1.09 3.26 7.13
N ALA A 294 1.03 2.39 6.13
CA ALA A 294 -0.20 2.03 5.43
C ALA A 294 -0.10 0.61 4.87
N VAL A 295 -1.25 -0.06 4.77
CA VAL A 295 -1.39 -1.36 4.14
C VAL A 295 -2.43 -1.33 3.04
N ILE A 296 -2.26 -2.17 2.01
CA ILE A 296 -3.27 -2.40 0.98
C ILE A 296 -3.82 -3.79 1.21
N MET A 297 -5.13 -3.88 1.40
CA MET A 297 -5.87 -5.08 1.76
C MET A 297 -7.07 -5.25 0.82
N ARG A 298 -7.66 -6.42 0.81
CA ARG A 298 -8.70 -6.77 -0.16
C ARG A 298 -10.02 -7.20 0.48
N HIS A 299 -9.98 -8.11 1.46
CA HIS A 299 -11.20 -8.71 2.00
C HIS A 299 -11.88 -7.79 3.02
N PRO A 300 -13.21 -7.52 2.91
CA PRO A 300 -13.93 -6.60 3.79
C PRO A 300 -13.82 -6.95 5.28
N GLU A 301 -13.85 -8.24 5.62
CA GLU A 301 -13.74 -8.71 7.00
C GLU A 301 -12.33 -8.50 7.57
N ALA A 302 -11.30 -8.76 6.77
CA ALA A 302 -9.91 -8.53 7.16
C ALA A 302 -9.65 -7.02 7.39
N ILE A 303 -10.15 -6.16 6.50
CA ILE A 303 -10.06 -4.71 6.61
C ILE A 303 -10.72 -4.21 7.89
N ARG A 304 -11.95 -4.67 8.17
CA ARG A 304 -12.69 -4.31 9.40
C ARG A 304 -11.93 -4.72 10.66
N THR A 305 -11.35 -5.91 10.66
CA THR A 305 -10.58 -6.45 11.80
C THR A 305 -9.32 -5.63 12.05
N ILE A 306 -8.55 -5.31 11.01
CA ILE A 306 -7.34 -4.48 11.12
C ILE A 306 -7.69 -3.04 11.50
N ALA A 307 -8.79 -2.49 10.98
CA ALA A 307 -9.25 -1.15 11.39
C ALA A 307 -9.58 -1.10 12.89
N ALA A 308 -10.25 -2.12 13.42
CA ALA A 308 -10.53 -2.23 14.84
C ALA A 308 -9.23 -2.35 15.67
N MET A 309 -8.27 -3.18 15.24
CA MET A 309 -6.97 -3.31 15.88
C MET A 309 -6.22 -1.97 15.93
N ILE A 310 -6.17 -1.23 14.82
CA ILE A 310 -5.53 0.09 14.78
C ILE A 310 -6.22 1.03 15.79
N GLY A 311 -7.55 1.07 15.80
CA GLY A 311 -8.32 1.94 16.71
C GLY A 311 -8.14 1.63 18.19
N GLU A 312 -7.76 0.39 18.56
CA GLU A 312 -7.46 0.01 19.94
C GLU A 312 -6.00 0.30 20.35
N LEU A 313 -5.10 0.40 19.39
CA LEU A 313 -3.66 0.54 19.64
C LEU A 313 -3.13 1.97 19.51
N VAL A 314 -3.95 2.92 18.99
CA VAL A 314 -3.56 4.32 18.72
C VAL A 314 -4.35 5.30 19.57
#